data_e4893cb6bb892ec09d8ac553e657aed2
#
_entry.id   e4893cb6bb892ec09d8ac553e657aed2
#
_cell.length_a   1.000
_cell.length_b   1.000
_cell.length_c   1.000
_cell.angle_alpha   90.00
_cell.angle_beta   90.00
_cell.angle_gamma   90.00
#
_symmetry.space_group_name_H-M   'P 1'
#
loop_
_entity.id
_entity.type
_entity.pdbx_description
1 polymer ?
#
loop_
_entity_poly.entity_id
_entity_poly.type
_entity_poly.pdbx_seq_one_letter_code
_entity_poly.pdbx_strand_id
1 'polypeptide(L)'
;WDAGVEIIPIAHHNLLDESEIYVDECTIEHSEQFVDLLENWDVPLFLSGHLHVQHCKRSDENRGIWEMVTASLATPSCKYAILTYRDDRSFLYRTRSLDVEGWAKKNKRTEEDLLHFKKFQTPFLRRVFYNQAIAALNNVSDITDSEREQMAQLYSLLKYHYYQGTAYQVQDLVRNDPAYALWQEEGMATQQGDYFEYILRDGVQDYNHLEVD
;
A
#
# COMPACT_ATOMS: atom_id res chain seq x y z
N TRP A 1 -13.54 -6.67 -29.26
CA TRP A 1 -14.65 -7.47 -28.69
C TRP A 1 -15.22 -8.49 -29.69
N ASP A 2 -14.99 -8.32 -30.94
CA ASP A 2 -15.50 -9.27 -31.98
C ASP A 2 -14.90 -10.70 -31.87
N ALA A 3 -13.84 -10.87 -31.05
CA ALA A 3 -13.19 -12.16 -30.85
C ALA A 3 -13.69 -12.92 -29.61
N GLY A 4 -14.60 -12.37 -28.80
CA GLY A 4 -15.06 -12.98 -27.55
C GLY A 4 -13.93 -13.14 -26.50
N VAL A 5 -12.95 -12.23 -26.47
CA VAL A 5 -11.80 -12.26 -25.56
C VAL A 5 -12.02 -11.24 -24.45
N GLU A 6 -11.90 -11.69 -23.19
CA GLU A 6 -11.82 -10.79 -22.04
C GLU A 6 -10.40 -10.25 -21.89
N ILE A 7 -10.28 -8.97 -21.54
CA ILE A 7 -9.01 -8.28 -21.38
C ILE A 7 -8.81 -7.91 -19.91
N ILE A 8 -7.67 -8.29 -19.35
CA ILE A 8 -7.18 -7.83 -18.03
C ILE A 8 -5.91 -7.01 -18.30
N PRO A 9 -5.98 -5.68 -18.28
CA PRO A 9 -4.80 -4.85 -18.47
C PRO A 9 -3.87 -4.95 -17.26
N ILE A 10 -2.56 -4.96 -17.52
CA ILE A 10 -1.51 -5.00 -16.48
C ILE A 10 -0.44 -3.98 -16.86
N ALA A 11 -0.09 -3.11 -15.93
CA ALA A 11 1.05 -2.21 -16.08
C ALA A 11 1.87 -2.14 -14.79
N HIS A 12 3.08 -1.58 -14.87
CA HIS A 12 3.87 -1.32 -13.67
C HIS A 12 3.37 -0.09 -12.93
N HIS A 13 3.13 1.01 -13.65
CA HIS A 13 2.60 2.25 -13.10
C HIS A 13 1.08 2.18 -12.89
N ASN A 14 0.58 3.02 -11.98
CA ASN A 14 -0.81 3.05 -11.60
C ASN A 14 -1.70 3.67 -12.69
N LEU A 15 -2.93 3.19 -12.78
CA LEU A 15 -3.97 3.77 -13.62
C LEU A 15 -4.62 4.97 -12.92
N LEU A 16 -4.92 4.82 -11.62
CA LEU A 16 -5.54 5.83 -10.79
C LEU A 16 -4.48 6.53 -9.92
N ASP A 17 -4.80 7.71 -9.41
CA ASP A 17 -3.98 8.35 -8.40
C ASP A 17 -4.13 7.62 -7.06
N GLU A 18 -3.25 6.67 -6.83
CA GLU A 18 -3.29 5.76 -5.69
C GLU A 18 -2.75 6.36 -4.40
N SER A 19 -2.00 7.46 -4.45
CA SER A 19 -1.36 8.03 -3.27
C SER A 19 -1.74 9.47 -2.98
N GLU A 20 -2.30 10.18 -3.95
CA GLU A 20 -2.57 11.64 -3.92
C GLU A 20 -1.34 12.53 -3.57
N ILE A 21 -0.24 11.92 -3.14
CA ILE A 21 1.00 12.59 -2.73
C ILE A 21 2.12 12.37 -3.76
N TYR A 22 2.15 11.20 -4.40
CA TYR A 22 3.18 10.80 -5.36
C TYR A 22 2.58 10.65 -6.76
N VAL A 23 1.84 11.67 -7.23
CA VAL A 23 1.14 11.64 -8.53
C VAL A 23 2.15 11.62 -9.68
N ASP A 24 3.10 12.54 -9.63
CA ASP A 24 4.16 12.61 -10.62
C ASP A 24 5.02 11.34 -10.56
N GLU A 25 5.32 10.75 -11.73
CA GLU A 25 6.13 9.54 -11.88
C GLU A 25 5.48 8.22 -11.40
N CYS A 26 4.29 8.24 -10.81
CA CYS A 26 3.61 7.03 -10.33
C CYS A 26 2.44 6.61 -11.20
N THR A 27 1.74 7.56 -11.79
CA THR A 27 0.56 7.32 -12.62
C THR A 27 0.93 7.29 -14.12
N ILE A 28 0.23 6.48 -14.90
CA ILE A 28 0.38 6.41 -16.37
C ILE A 28 0.07 7.77 -16.97
N GLU A 29 0.88 8.22 -17.94
CA GLU A 29 0.61 9.44 -18.68
C GLU A 29 -0.74 9.33 -19.41
N HIS A 30 -1.56 10.37 -19.34
CA HIS A 30 -2.94 10.39 -19.87
C HIS A 30 -3.87 9.33 -19.23
N SER A 31 -3.69 9.03 -17.96
CA SER A 31 -4.46 8.00 -17.24
C SER A 31 -5.97 8.22 -17.30
N GLU A 32 -6.46 9.46 -17.17
CA GLU A 32 -7.90 9.78 -17.27
C GLU A 32 -8.50 9.33 -18.62
N GLN A 33 -7.81 9.62 -19.74
CA GLN A 33 -8.25 9.19 -21.05
C GLN A 33 -8.21 7.65 -21.20
N PHE A 34 -7.26 7.02 -20.51
CA PHE A 34 -7.16 5.56 -20.52
C PHE A 34 -8.25 4.91 -19.67
N VAL A 35 -8.62 5.51 -18.52
CA VAL A 35 -9.79 5.11 -17.72
C VAL A 35 -11.05 5.18 -18.58
N ASP A 36 -11.31 6.32 -19.24
CA ASP A 36 -12.46 6.50 -20.12
C ASP A 36 -12.53 5.42 -21.22
N LEU A 37 -11.38 5.10 -21.81
CA LEU A 37 -11.29 4.06 -22.83
C LEU A 37 -11.67 2.67 -22.30
N LEU A 38 -11.10 2.31 -21.14
CA LEU A 38 -11.33 1.02 -20.52
C LEU A 38 -12.78 0.87 -20.02
N GLU A 39 -13.36 1.93 -19.47
CA GLU A 39 -14.77 1.96 -19.04
C GLU A 39 -15.73 1.86 -20.23
N ASN A 40 -15.43 2.55 -21.35
CA ASN A 40 -16.20 2.42 -22.59
C ASN A 40 -16.16 1.00 -23.19
N TRP A 41 -15.15 0.23 -22.83
CA TRP A 41 -15.01 -1.17 -23.24
C TRP A 41 -15.45 -2.16 -22.16
N ASP A 42 -16.10 -1.68 -21.08
CA ASP A 42 -16.55 -2.49 -19.94
C ASP A 42 -15.42 -3.34 -19.34
N VAL A 43 -14.19 -2.85 -19.30
CA VAL A 43 -13.08 -3.53 -18.61
C VAL A 43 -13.25 -3.37 -17.11
N PRO A 44 -13.43 -4.47 -16.33
CA PRO A 44 -13.83 -4.34 -14.93
C PRO A 44 -12.67 -4.07 -14.00
N LEU A 45 -11.43 -4.40 -14.39
CA LEU A 45 -10.27 -4.34 -13.49
C LEU A 45 -8.97 -4.04 -14.23
N PHE A 46 -8.02 -3.49 -13.47
CA PHE A 46 -6.66 -3.17 -13.88
C PHE A 46 -5.67 -3.63 -12.77
N LEU A 47 -4.55 -4.19 -13.15
CA LEU A 47 -3.53 -4.64 -12.20
C LEU A 47 -2.28 -3.77 -12.31
N SER A 48 -1.77 -3.29 -11.18
CA SER A 48 -0.57 -2.46 -11.14
C SER A 48 0.34 -2.74 -9.93
N GLY A 49 1.41 -1.99 -9.81
CA GLY A 49 2.40 -2.10 -8.74
C GLY A 49 3.05 -0.75 -8.40
N HIS A 50 4.34 -0.59 -8.65
CA HIS A 50 5.15 0.63 -8.52
C HIS A 50 5.30 1.18 -7.08
N LEU A 51 4.20 1.57 -6.42
CA LEU A 51 4.21 2.16 -5.08
C LEU A 51 4.62 1.19 -3.96
N HIS A 52 4.69 -0.11 -4.24
CA HIS A 52 4.99 -1.17 -3.27
C HIS A 52 3.99 -1.26 -2.10
N VAL A 53 2.86 -0.59 -2.19
CA VAL A 53 1.75 -0.68 -1.23
C VAL A 53 0.77 -1.77 -1.66
N GLN A 54 0.01 -2.30 -0.71
CA GLN A 54 -1.12 -3.15 -0.99
C GLN A 54 -2.39 -2.32 -0.94
N HIS A 55 -2.99 -2.09 -2.10
CA HIS A 55 -4.15 -1.21 -2.22
C HIS A 55 -5.15 -1.69 -3.29
N CYS A 56 -6.39 -1.27 -3.15
CA CYS A 56 -7.45 -1.43 -4.14
C CYS A 56 -8.27 -0.15 -4.18
N LYS A 57 -8.42 0.43 -5.36
CA LYS A 57 -9.18 1.66 -5.58
C LYS A 57 -10.13 1.48 -6.77
N ARG A 58 -11.22 2.23 -6.78
CA ARG A 58 -12.16 2.24 -7.89
C ARG A 58 -12.21 3.63 -8.52
N SER A 59 -12.32 3.71 -9.84
CA SER A 59 -12.37 4.99 -10.56
C SER A 59 -13.61 5.82 -10.22
N ASP A 60 -14.73 5.16 -9.90
CA ASP A 60 -15.97 5.77 -9.44
C ASP A 60 -16.63 4.90 -8.38
N GLU A 61 -17.24 5.49 -7.34
CA GLU A 61 -17.81 4.76 -6.18
C GLU A 61 -18.93 3.78 -6.56
N ASN A 62 -19.72 4.11 -7.58
CA ASN A 62 -20.89 3.33 -7.96
C ASN A 62 -20.62 2.42 -9.18
N ARG A 63 -19.83 2.90 -10.11
CA ARG A 63 -19.55 2.24 -11.38
C ARG A 63 -18.17 2.66 -11.86
N GLY A 64 -17.34 1.73 -12.23
CA GLY A 64 -16.01 2.06 -12.71
C GLY A 64 -15.06 0.87 -12.63
N ILE A 65 -13.86 1.10 -13.07
CA ILE A 65 -12.81 0.09 -13.10
C ILE A 65 -12.14 -0.03 -11.72
N TRP A 66 -11.91 -1.25 -11.28
CA TRP A 66 -11.10 -1.52 -10.11
C TRP A 66 -9.62 -1.56 -10.47
N GLU A 67 -8.79 -0.77 -9.81
CA GLU A 67 -7.35 -0.96 -9.82
C GLU A 67 -6.91 -1.73 -8.57
N MET A 68 -6.12 -2.80 -8.76
CA MET A 68 -5.47 -3.53 -7.70
C MET A 68 -3.97 -3.33 -7.76
N VAL A 69 -3.43 -2.60 -6.78
CA VAL A 69 -2.00 -2.40 -6.58
C VAL A 69 -1.47 -3.50 -5.68
N THR A 70 -0.63 -4.37 -6.22
CA THR A 70 -0.04 -5.45 -5.43
C THR A 70 1.30 -5.03 -4.84
N ALA A 71 1.43 -5.18 -3.52
CA ALA A 71 2.69 -4.93 -2.81
C ALA A 71 3.84 -5.77 -3.38
N SER A 72 5.06 -5.24 -3.24
CA SER A 72 6.25 -5.83 -3.84
C SER A 72 6.66 -7.17 -3.22
N LEU A 73 7.08 -8.11 -4.08
CA LEU A 73 7.76 -9.34 -3.66
C LEU A 73 9.12 -9.09 -3.01
N ALA A 74 9.79 -7.99 -3.36
CA ALA A 74 11.12 -7.63 -2.86
C ALA A 74 11.07 -6.82 -1.55
N THR A 75 9.90 -6.31 -1.17
CA THR A 75 9.72 -5.60 0.10
C THR A 75 9.31 -6.61 1.18
N PRO A 76 9.82 -6.50 2.43
CA PRO A 76 9.41 -7.37 3.53
C PRO A 76 7.90 -7.48 3.65
N SER A 77 7.41 -8.66 3.88
CA SER A 77 6.16 -9.37 3.70
C SER A 77 6.05 -10.09 2.35
N CYS A 78 6.85 -9.72 1.35
CA CYS A 78 7.02 -10.46 0.08
C CYS A 78 5.66 -10.94 -0.46
N LYS A 79 4.75 -10.00 -0.72
CA LYS A 79 3.39 -10.32 -1.13
C LYS A 79 3.28 -10.63 -2.62
N TYR A 80 2.34 -11.49 -2.93
CA TYR A 80 1.81 -11.72 -4.27
C TYR A 80 0.29 -11.83 -4.20
N ALA A 81 -0.38 -11.62 -5.31
CA ALA A 81 -1.82 -11.75 -5.41
C ALA A 81 -2.24 -12.99 -6.19
N ILE A 82 -3.43 -13.50 -5.88
CA ILE A 82 -4.15 -14.50 -6.64
C ILE A 82 -5.46 -13.85 -7.07
N LEU A 83 -5.63 -13.70 -8.37
CA LEU A 83 -6.88 -13.27 -8.98
C LEU A 83 -7.62 -14.49 -9.51
N THR A 84 -8.86 -14.67 -9.06
CA THR A 84 -9.80 -15.65 -9.63
C THR A 84 -10.85 -14.85 -10.39
N TYR A 85 -10.82 -14.94 -11.71
CA TYR A 85 -11.78 -14.31 -12.61
C TYR A 85 -12.76 -15.35 -13.14
N ARG A 86 -14.06 -15.04 -13.18
CA ARG A 86 -15.14 -15.98 -13.54
C ARG A 86 -15.82 -15.54 -14.85
N ASP A 87 -16.53 -16.49 -15.47
CA ASP A 87 -17.20 -16.28 -16.76
C ASP A 87 -18.31 -15.20 -16.71
N ASP A 88 -18.89 -14.96 -15.53
CA ASP A 88 -19.88 -13.91 -15.27
C ASP A 88 -19.27 -12.53 -15.02
N ARG A 89 -17.93 -12.43 -15.17
CA ARG A 89 -17.10 -11.25 -14.94
C ARG A 89 -16.93 -10.86 -13.47
N SER A 90 -17.49 -11.64 -12.56
CA SER A 90 -17.15 -11.51 -11.15
C SER A 90 -15.69 -11.92 -10.88
N PHE A 91 -15.09 -11.37 -9.85
CA PHE A 91 -13.72 -11.74 -9.52
C PHE A 91 -13.43 -11.72 -8.01
N LEU A 92 -12.45 -12.49 -7.63
CA LEU A 92 -11.91 -12.54 -6.29
C LEU A 92 -10.40 -12.30 -6.35
N TYR A 93 -9.97 -11.20 -5.72
CA TYR A 93 -8.57 -10.85 -5.53
C TYR A 93 -8.17 -11.11 -4.08
N ARG A 94 -7.06 -11.83 -3.88
CA ARG A 94 -6.51 -12.12 -2.54
C ARG A 94 -5.00 -12.09 -2.56
N THR A 95 -4.39 -11.49 -1.53
CA THR A 95 -2.94 -11.52 -1.36
C THR A 95 -2.48 -12.65 -0.46
N ARG A 96 -1.24 -13.03 -0.65
CA ARG A 96 -0.50 -13.96 0.20
C ARG A 96 0.96 -13.51 0.30
N SER A 97 1.62 -13.90 1.40
CA SER A 97 3.07 -13.73 1.54
C SER A 97 3.81 -15.00 1.15
N LEU A 98 5.00 -14.86 0.60
CA LEU A 98 5.89 -15.99 0.36
C LEU A 98 6.27 -16.66 1.69
N ASP A 99 6.31 -17.99 1.70
CA ASP A 99 6.83 -18.77 2.83
C ASP A 99 8.36 -18.86 2.76
N VAL A 100 9.02 -17.74 3.09
CA VAL A 100 10.48 -17.63 3.09
C VAL A 100 11.11 -18.61 4.08
N GLU A 101 10.53 -18.76 5.28
CA GLU A 101 11.04 -19.69 6.31
C GLU A 101 10.94 -21.14 5.85
N GLY A 102 9.82 -21.55 5.25
CA GLY A 102 9.64 -22.87 4.67
C GLY A 102 10.59 -23.14 3.53
N TRP A 103 10.77 -22.17 2.64
CA TRP A 103 11.76 -22.24 1.57
C TRP A 103 13.19 -22.39 2.11
N ALA A 104 13.58 -21.58 3.10
CA ALA A 104 14.90 -21.64 3.72
C ALA A 104 15.18 -23.03 4.33
N LYS A 105 14.24 -23.57 5.11
CA LYS A 105 14.34 -24.92 5.70
C LYS A 105 14.47 -25.99 4.62
N LYS A 106 13.63 -25.94 3.58
CA LYS A 106 13.66 -26.89 2.47
C LYS A 106 14.99 -26.89 1.72
N ASN A 107 15.60 -25.71 1.57
CA ASN A 107 16.87 -25.51 0.87
C ASN A 107 18.09 -25.55 1.81
N LYS A 108 17.93 -25.99 3.07
CA LYS A 108 18.99 -26.15 4.07
C LYS A 108 19.81 -24.86 4.28
N ARG A 109 19.13 -23.70 4.23
CA ARG A 109 19.72 -22.42 4.53
C ARG A 109 20.02 -22.32 6.02
N THR A 110 21.03 -21.53 6.38
CA THR A 110 21.51 -21.37 7.77
C THR A 110 21.45 -19.93 8.26
N GLU A 111 21.08 -19.01 7.39
CA GLU A 111 20.98 -17.58 7.69
C GLU A 111 19.75 -17.35 8.62
N GLU A 112 20.03 -16.80 9.78
CA GLU A 112 19.01 -16.56 10.85
C GLU A 112 17.85 -15.67 10.38
N ASP A 113 18.11 -14.66 9.55
CA ASP A 113 17.09 -13.78 8.99
C ASP A 113 16.15 -14.49 8.02
N LEU A 114 16.62 -15.51 7.32
CA LEU A 114 15.78 -16.36 6.46
C LEU A 114 14.99 -17.39 7.27
N LEU A 115 15.62 -18.01 8.29
CA LEU A 115 14.98 -19.01 9.14
C LEU A 115 13.92 -18.42 10.07
N HIS A 116 14.03 -17.13 10.39
CA HIS A 116 13.14 -16.37 11.26
C HIS A 116 12.59 -15.12 10.53
N PHE A 117 12.30 -15.24 9.25
CA PHE A 117 11.99 -14.11 8.36
C PHE A 117 10.81 -13.26 8.87
N LYS A 118 9.75 -13.89 9.37
CA LYS A 118 8.58 -13.19 9.93
C LYS A 118 8.95 -12.28 11.12
N LYS A 119 9.92 -12.70 11.93
CA LYS A 119 10.43 -11.91 13.04
C LYS A 119 11.35 -10.78 12.57
N PHE A 120 12.08 -10.99 11.49
CA PHE A 120 13.00 -10.02 10.90
C PHE A 120 12.26 -8.93 10.11
N GLN A 121 11.29 -9.28 9.29
CA GLN A 121 10.69 -8.40 8.28
C GLN A 121 10.04 -7.13 8.88
N THR A 122 9.25 -7.26 9.95
CA THR A 122 8.51 -6.14 10.53
C THR A 122 9.43 -5.08 11.13
N PRO A 123 10.38 -5.41 12.03
CA PRO A 123 11.33 -4.43 12.55
C PRO A 123 12.18 -3.78 11.46
N PHE A 124 12.56 -4.55 10.43
CA PHE A 124 13.34 -4.01 9.31
C PHE A 124 12.58 -2.91 8.58
N LEU A 125 11.35 -3.19 8.12
CA LEU A 125 10.56 -2.22 7.36
C LEU A 125 10.14 -1.03 8.22
N ARG A 126 9.73 -1.28 9.46
CA ARG A 126 9.42 -0.20 10.41
C ARG A 126 10.60 0.73 10.66
N ARG A 127 11.82 0.21 10.73
CA ARG A 127 13.03 1.04 10.87
C ARG A 127 13.27 1.91 9.64
N VAL A 128 13.00 1.42 8.43
CA VAL A 128 13.09 2.22 7.20
C VAL A 128 12.13 3.41 7.30
N PHE A 129 10.87 3.18 7.64
CA PHE A 129 9.87 4.24 7.76
C PHE A 129 10.14 5.20 8.93
N TYR A 130 10.62 4.69 10.05
CA TYR A 130 11.09 5.50 11.17
C TYR A 130 12.18 6.48 10.73
N ASN A 131 13.20 6.00 10.01
CA ASN A 131 14.30 6.85 9.52
C ASN A 131 13.82 7.91 8.52
N GLN A 132 12.82 7.59 7.69
CA GLN A 132 12.19 8.56 6.77
C GLN A 132 11.49 9.68 7.56
N ALA A 133 10.74 9.33 8.60
CA ALA A 133 10.08 10.30 9.46
C ALA A 133 11.09 11.17 10.21
N ILE A 134 12.13 10.59 10.82
CA ILE A 134 13.20 11.34 11.49
C ILE A 134 13.85 12.33 10.53
N ALA A 135 14.16 11.92 9.31
CA ALA A 135 14.79 12.80 8.32
C ALA A 135 13.91 14.02 7.98
N ALA A 136 12.60 13.82 7.85
CA ALA A 136 11.66 14.92 7.62
C ALA A 136 11.50 15.83 8.85
N LEU A 137 11.34 15.23 10.02
CA LEU A 137 11.13 15.95 11.29
C LEU A 137 12.37 16.70 11.79
N ASN A 138 13.57 16.42 11.27
CA ASN A 138 14.78 17.16 11.59
C ASN A 138 14.71 18.64 11.18
N ASN A 139 13.82 18.99 10.25
CA ASN A 139 13.60 20.37 9.80
C ASN A 139 12.48 21.08 10.57
N VAL A 140 11.82 20.39 11.52
CA VAL A 140 10.78 20.96 12.39
C VAL A 140 11.42 21.44 13.68
N SER A 141 11.30 22.74 13.98
CA SER A 141 12.01 23.40 15.10
C SER A 141 11.28 23.28 16.44
N ASP A 142 9.95 23.20 16.42
CA ASP A 142 9.12 23.38 17.62
C ASP A 142 8.77 22.06 18.34
N ILE A 143 9.57 21.00 18.09
CA ILE A 143 9.45 19.69 18.73
C ILE A 143 10.76 19.30 19.41
N THR A 144 10.67 18.68 20.59
CA THR A 144 11.80 18.09 21.30
C THR A 144 12.29 16.79 20.62
N ASP A 145 13.49 16.35 20.94
CA ASP A 145 14.01 15.07 20.44
C ASP A 145 13.13 13.87 20.85
N SER A 146 12.56 13.90 22.07
CA SER A 146 11.64 12.87 22.54
C SER A 146 10.33 12.85 21.74
N GLU A 147 9.76 14.00 21.44
CA GLU A 147 8.55 14.13 20.62
C GLU A 147 8.82 13.66 19.17
N ARG A 148 9.97 14.06 18.63
CA ARG A 148 10.41 13.59 17.30
C ARG A 148 10.49 12.06 17.22
N GLU A 149 11.05 11.41 18.23
CA GLU A 149 11.11 9.96 18.31
C GLU A 149 9.71 9.33 18.38
N GLN A 150 8.82 9.85 19.23
CA GLN A 150 7.45 9.37 19.36
C GLN A 150 6.67 9.52 18.04
N MET A 151 6.76 10.68 17.38
CA MET A 151 6.17 10.91 16.06
C MET A 151 6.68 9.94 15.01
N ALA A 152 7.99 9.70 14.97
CA ALA A 152 8.59 8.76 14.02
C ALA A 152 8.18 7.29 14.30
N GLN A 153 8.04 6.90 15.56
CA GLN A 153 7.52 5.57 15.91
C GLN A 153 6.08 5.38 15.45
N LEU A 154 5.22 6.38 15.68
CA LEU A 154 3.83 6.34 15.27
C LEU A 154 3.69 6.29 13.73
N TYR A 155 4.44 7.14 13.02
CA TYR A 155 4.50 7.11 11.55
C TYR A 155 4.93 5.75 11.02
N SER A 156 5.99 5.18 11.61
CA SER A 156 6.50 3.88 11.18
C SER A 156 5.49 2.75 11.35
N LEU A 157 4.67 2.81 12.41
CA LEU A 157 3.59 1.85 12.65
C LEU A 157 2.51 1.98 11.57
N LEU A 158 1.98 3.19 11.38
CA LEU A 158 0.91 3.46 10.43
C LEU A 158 1.33 3.10 9.00
N LYS A 159 2.51 3.58 8.57
CA LYS A 159 3.03 3.33 7.22
C LYS A 159 3.33 1.84 6.97
N TYR A 160 3.82 1.11 7.98
CA TYR A 160 3.97 -0.34 7.88
C TYR A 160 2.64 -1.02 7.56
N HIS A 161 1.59 -0.71 8.32
CA HIS A 161 0.27 -1.28 8.10
C HIS A 161 -0.33 -0.86 6.75
N TYR A 162 -0.06 0.36 6.29
CA TYR A 162 -0.48 0.81 4.97
C TYR A 162 0.16 -0.02 3.85
N TYR A 163 1.47 -0.23 3.92
CA TYR A 163 2.18 -1.09 2.97
C TYR A 163 1.69 -2.54 2.98
N GLN A 164 1.11 -2.98 4.10
CA GLN A 164 0.51 -4.30 4.23
C GLN A 164 -0.96 -4.36 3.79
N GLY A 165 -1.59 -3.23 3.46
CA GLY A 165 -3.03 -3.15 3.19
C GLY A 165 -3.89 -3.39 4.43
N THR A 166 -3.37 -3.09 5.62
CA THR A 166 -4.00 -3.36 6.92
C THR A 166 -4.05 -2.13 7.84
N ALA A 167 -3.94 -0.92 7.29
CA ALA A 167 -3.93 0.31 8.08
C ALA A 167 -5.19 0.47 8.96
N TYR A 168 -6.34 -0.02 8.50
CA TYR A 168 -7.59 -0.02 9.27
C TYR A 168 -7.47 -0.67 10.67
N GLN A 169 -6.53 -1.61 10.85
CA GLN A 169 -6.35 -2.32 12.11
C GLN A 169 -5.70 -1.47 13.21
N VAL A 170 -5.04 -0.38 12.84
CA VAL A 170 -4.28 0.48 13.76
C VAL A 170 -4.81 1.91 13.82
N GLN A 171 -5.87 2.24 13.10
CA GLN A 171 -6.42 3.60 13.03
C GLN A 171 -6.76 4.17 14.41
N ASP A 172 -7.51 3.43 15.22
CA ASP A 172 -7.91 3.87 16.55
C ASP A 172 -6.69 4.02 17.48
N LEU A 173 -5.73 3.10 17.39
CA LEU A 173 -4.49 3.21 18.15
C LEU A 173 -3.74 4.48 17.78
N VAL A 174 -3.59 4.76 16.48
CA VAL A 174 -2.89 5.95 15.98
C VAL A 174 -3.59 7.24 16.40
N ARG A 175 -4.91 7.32 16.24
CA ARG A 175 -5.68 8.53 16.58
C ARG A 175 -5.72 8.82 18.08
N ASN A 176 -5.55 7.81 18.92
CA ASN A 176 -5.52 7.95 20.37
C ASN A 176 -4.10 8.09 20.94
N ASP A 177 -3.06 8.01 20.11
CA ASP A 177 -1.67 8.20 20.53
C ASP A 177 -1.35 9.69 20.73
N PRO A 178 -0.69 10.11 21.84
CA PRO A 178 -0.33 11.51 22.05
C PRO A 178 0.49 12.13 20.90
N ALA A 179 1.33 11.35 20.21
CA ALA A 179 2.11 11.83 19.07
C ALA A 179 1.25 12.16 17.85
N TYR A 180 -0.02 11.75 17.80
CA TYR A 180 -0.94 12.14 16.74
C TYR A 180 -1.21 13.65 16.74
N ALA A 181 -1.45 14.25 17.91
CA ALA A 181 -1.63 15.70 18.02
C ALA A 181 -0.39 16.45 17.51
N LEU A 182 0.81 15.97 17.84
CA LEU A 182 2.06 16.57 17.33
C LEU A 182 2.17 16.48 15.80
N TRP A 183 1.73 15.38 15.19
CA TRP A 183 1.66 15.29 13.73
C TRP A 183 0.71 16.31 13.14
N GLN A 184 -0.45 16.55 13.77
CA GLN A 184 -1.45 17.52 13.32
C GLN A 184 -0.96 18.97 13.45
N GLU A 185 -0.21 19.29 14.50
CA GLU A 185 0.24 20.65 14.80
C GLU A 185 1.55 20.97 14.08
N GLU A 186 2.54 20.10 14.12
CA GLU A 186 3.90 20.37 13.68
C GLU A 186 4.32 19.53 12.45
N GLY A 187 3.80 18.32 12.35
CA GLY A 187 4.18 17.36 11.29
C GLY A 187 3.67 17.73 9.91
N MET A 188 2.54 18.45 9.82
CA MET A 188 1.90 18.86 8.57
C MET A 188 2.74 19.82 7.72
N ALA A 189 3.79 20.42 8.29
CA ALA A 189 4.77 21.18 7.53
C ALA A 189 5.70 20.30 6.64
N THR A 190 5.53 18.99 6.68
CA THR A 190 6.36 18.03 5.96
C THR A 190 5.52 17.16 5.02
N GLN A 191 6.12 16.70 3.91
CA GLN A 191 5.47 15.72 3.01
C GLN A 191 5.05 14.43 3.75
N GLN A 192 5.79 14.04 4.81
CA GLN A 192 5.43 12.89 5.63
C GLN A 192 4.17 13.12 6.45
N GLY A 193 3.88 14.36 6.85
CA GLY A 193 2.63 14.75 7.51
C GLY A 193 1.44 14.63 6.56
N ASP A 194 1.57 15.15 5.35
CA ASP A 194 0.54 14.99 4.30
C ASP A 194 0.26 13.51 4.05
N TYR A 195 1.31 12.71 3.95
CA TYR A 195 1.18 11.26 3.72
C TYR A 195 0.60 10.52 4.93
N PHE A 196 0.91 10.95 6.14
CA PHE A 196 0.33 10.41 7.37
C PHE A 196 -1.19 10.59 7.40
N GLU A 197 -1.67 11.79 7.12
CA GLU A 197 -3.10 12.10 7.05
C GLU A 197 -3.79 11.39 5.88
N TYR A 198 -3.14 11.32 4.72
CA TYR A 198 -3.63 10.54 3.60
C TYR A 198 -3.88 9.07 4.00
N ILE A 199 -2.90 8.42 4.63
CA ILE A 199 -3.05 7.03 5.07
C ILE A 199 -4.22 6.86 6.04
N LEU A 200 -4.43 7.80 6.98
CA LEU A 200 -5.54 7.75 7.93
C LEU A 200 -6.90 7.94 7.27
N ARG A 201 -6.97 8.68 6.17
CA ARG A 201 -8.19 8.87 5.40
C ARG A 201 -8.49 7.68 4.50
N ASP A 202 -7.48 7.16 3.84
CA ASP A 202 -7.57 6.11 2.83
C ASP A 202 -7.57 4.70 3.43
N GLY A 203 -6.72 4.43 4.41
CA GLY A 203 -6.49 3.10 4.98
C GLY A 203 -7.61 2.58 5.88
N VAL A 204 -8.87 2.60 5.43
CA VAL A 204 -10.06 2.32 6.23
C VAL A 204 -10.60 0.89 6.11
N GLN A 205 -10.04 0.09 5.21
CA GLN A 205 -10.52 -1.28 4.95
C GLN A 205 -9.35 -2.27 4.72
N ASP A 206 -9.69 -3.56 4.59
CA ASP A 206 -8.72 -4.60 4.23
C ASP A 206 -8.50 -4.62 2.71
N TYR A 207 -7.33 -4.18 2.29
CA TYR A 207 -6.94 -4.20 0.87
C TYR A 207 -6.31 -5.52 0.41
N ASN A 208 -6.29 -6.55 1.26
CA ASN A 208 -5.78 -7.87 0.91
C ASN A 208 -6.84 -8.80 0.33
N HIS A 209 -8.10 -8.40 0.39
CA HIS A 209 -9.23 -9.19 -0.06
C HIS A 209 -10.27 -8.28 -0.69
N LEU A 210 -10.57 -8.52 -1.96
CA LEU A 210 -11.64 -7.85 -2.70
C LEU A 210 -12.44 -8.91 -3.46
N GLU A 211 -13.75 -8.96 -3.23
CA GLU A 211 -14.69 -9.76 -3.98
C GLU A 211 -15.69 -8.83 -4.67
N VAL A 212 -15.86 -9.02 -5.97
CA VAL A 212 -16.76 -8.25 -6.81
C VAL A 212 -17.66 -9.24 -7.55
N ASP A 213 -18.97 -9.08 -7.34
CA ASP A 213 -20.04 -9.88 -7.96
C ASP A 213 -20.54 -9.25 -9.27
#